data_907f2ed95dd5c6504e23004b5d76f20d
#
_entry.id   907f2ed95dd5c6504e23004b5d76f20d
#
_cell.length_a   1.000
_cell.length_b   1.000
_cell.length_c   1.000
_cell.angle_alpha   90.00
_cell.angle_beta   90.00
_cell.angle_gamma   90.00
#
_symmetry.space_group_name_H-M   'P 1'
#
loop_
_entity.id
_entity.type
_entity.pdbx_description
1 polymer ?
#
loop_
_entity_poly.entity_id
_entity_poly.type
_entity_poly.pdbx_seq_one_letter_code
_entity_poly.pdbx_strand_id
1 'polypeptide(L)'
;MGGEVPDLEAGRWTIDPVHSEITFSVRHLMTTVRGSFPDFEGEVVIGEDPFDSAARAEIRMGSIDTRSAERDEHVRSADFLDVRRHPVMSFAGSGVERARIGRRARTPRYHLDGELTIKNVTRPVRLLTEFHGVGPDPWGGVRAGFTATASISRRDFGIEFNIPLQGDRVMLGDEIAIALEIQAVFAPAKARA
;
A
#
# COMPACT_ATOMS: atom_id res chain seq x y z
N MET A 1 16.72 -5.12 -24.69
CA MET A 1 16.03 -6.39 -24.43
C MET A 1 15.12 -6.14 -23.23
N GLY A 2 13.82 -5.92 -23.50
CA GLY A 2 12.78 -5.74 -22.49
C GLY A 2 12.67 -7.04 -21.68
N GLY A 3 12.81 -6.96 -20.37
CA GLY A 3 12.51 -8.10 -19.51
C GLY A 3 11.02 -8.28 -19.49
N GLU A 4 10.52 -9.27 -20.22
CA GLU A 4 9.15 -9.74 -20.12
C GLU A 4 8.83 -9.97 -18.64
N VAL A 5 7.67 -9.46 -18.20
CA VAL A 5 7.00 -9.93 -17.00
C VAL A 5 6.26 -11.19 -17.47
N PRO A 6 6.77 -12.41 -17.21
CA PRO A 6 6.20 -13.60 -17.80
C PRO A 6 4.79 -13.81 -17.26
N ASP A 7 3.86 -14.12 -18.15
CA ASP A 7 2.52 -14.67 -17.89
C ASP A 7 1.51 -13.75 -17.16
N LEU A 8 1.79 -12.45 -16.99
CA LEU A 8 0.82 -11.52 -16.42
C LEU A 8 -0.08 -10.97 -17.53
N GLU A 9 -1.30 -11.47 -17.58
CA GLU A 9 -2.29 -11.11 -18.59
C GLU A 9 -2.75 -9.65 -18.44
N ALA A 10 -2.78 -8.91 -19.56
CA ALA A 10 -3.31 -7.56 -19.59
C ALA A 10 -4.80 -7.55 -19.23
N GLY A 11 -5.20 -6.58 -18.41
CA GLY A 11 -6.59 -6.47 -17.96
C GLY A 11 -6.70 -6.08 -16.49
N ARG A 12 -7.90 -6.29 -15.95
CA ARG A 12 -8.23 -5.91 -14.57
C ARG A 12 -8.01 -7.08 -13.61
N TRP A 13 -7.33 -6.80 -12.52
CA TRP A 13 -7.07 -7.70 -11.42
C TRP A 13 -7.64 -7.11 -10.14
N THR A 14 -8.61 -7.76 -9.53
CA THR A 14 -9.21 -7.30 -8.27
C THR A 14 -8.37 -7.78 -7.09
N ILE A 15 -8.00 -6.88 -6.19
CA ILE A 15 -7.27 -7.24 -4.97
C ILE A 15 -8.18 -8.12 -4.09
N ASP A 16 -7.64 -9.23 -3.62
CA ASP A 16 -8.31 -10.13 -2.68
C ASP A 16 -7.92 -9.75 -1.24
N PRO A 17 -8.80 -9.09 -0.47
CA PRO A 17 -8.46 -8.63 0.88
C PRO A 17 -8.25 -9.77 1.89
N VAL A 18 -8.75 -10.98 1.59
CA VAL A 18 -8.55 -12.15 2.46
C VAL A 18 -7.12 -12.66 2.41
N HIS A 19 -6.46 -12.51 1.26
CA HIS A 19 -5.09 -12.97 1.02
C HIS A 19 -4.10 -11.82 0.80
N SER A 20 -4.50 -10.60 1.19
CA SER A 20 -3.66 -9.42 1.07
C SER A 20 -3.55 -8.71 2.41
N GLU A 21 -2.48 -7.98 2.61
CA GLU A 21 -2.22 -7.25 3.85
C GLU A 21 -1.66 -5.87 3.55
N ILE A 22 -2.20 -4.86 4.24
CA ILE A 22 -1.68 -3.48 4.29
C ILE A 22 -1.17 -3.22 5.69
N THR A 23 0.14 -3.12 5.85
CA THR A 23 0.80 -2.88 7.13
C THR A 23 1.59 -1.60 7.14
N PHE A 24 1.79 -1.07 8.33
CA PHE A 24 2.67 0.07 8.57
C PHE A 24 3.49 -0.12 9.84
N SER A 25 4.57 0.62 9.94
CA SER A 25 5.34 0.71 11.17
C SER A 25 5.85 2.12 11.41
N VAL A 26 5.94 2.49 12.68
CA VAL A 26 6.42 3.79 13.15
C VAL A 26 7.28 3.62 14.37
N ARG A 27 8.31 4.44 14.51
CA ARG A 27 9.12 4.50 15.73
C ARG A 27 8.32 5.13 16.86
N HIS A 28 8.29 4.46 18.00
CA HIS A 28 7.68 4.93 19.23
C HIS A 28 8.67 4.74 20.39
N LEU A 29 9.18 5.84 20.93
CA LEU A 29 10.25 5.82 21.93
C LEU A 29 11.47 5.03 21.44
N MET A 30 11.76 3.90 22.06
CA MET A 30 12.90 3.02 21.75
C MET A 30 12.50 1.78 20.93
N THR A 31 11.22 1.64 20.59
CA THR A 31 10.67 0.48 19.89
C THR A 31 9.95 0.88 18.60
N THR A 32 9.47 -0.11 17.89
CA THR A 32 8.64 0.08 16.70
C THR A 32 7.24 -0.42 16.98
N VAL A 33 6.25 0.45 16.80
CA VAL A 33 4.84 0.07 16.74
C VAL A 33 4.52 -0.36 15.32
N ARG A 34 3.80 -1.46 15.18
CA ARG A 34 3.29 -1.97 13.92
C ARG A 34 1.77 -2.01 13.97
N GLY A 35 1.15 -1.80 12.84
CA GLY A 35 -0.29 -1.92 12.69
C GLY A 35 -0.66 -2.29 11.26
N SER A 36 -1.93 -2.58 11.06
CA SER A 36 -2.52 -2.92 9.77
C SER A 36 -3.85 -2.23 9.56
N PHE A 37 -4.31 -2.25 8.31
CA PHE A 37 -5.65 -1.86 7.91
C PHE A 37 -6.30 -3.05 7.20
N PRO A 38 -7.10 -3.87 7.89
CA PRO A 38 -7.70 -5.07 7.32
C PRO A 38 -8.89 -4.81 6.39
N ASP A 39 -9.53 -3.64 6.46
CA ASP A 39 -10.68 -3.29 5.60
C ASP A 39 -10.24 -2.36 4.47
N PHE A 40 -10.06 -2.94 3.30
CA PHE A 40 -9.68 -2.23 2.08
C PHE A 40 -10.23 -2.94 0.84
N GLU A 41 -10.29 -2.20 -0.25
CA GLU A 41 -10.58 -2.72 -1.58
C GLU A 41 -9.66 -2.05 -2.60
N GLY A 42 -9.44 -2.70 -3.74
CA GLY A 42 -8.59 -2.15 -4.78
C GLY A 42 -8.50 -3.02 -6.01
N GLU A 43 -7.79 -2.51 -6.99
CA GLU A 43 -7.52 -3.21 -8.23
C GLU A 43 -6.16 -2.82 -8.80
N VAL A 44 -5.62 -3.73 -9.58
CA VAL A 44 -4.46 -3.51 -10.46
C VAL A 44 -4.94 -3.67 -11.89
N VAL A 45 -4.63 -2.71 -12.74
CA VAL A 45 -4.90 -2.78 -14.18
C VAL A 45 -3.57 -2.98 -14.89
N ILE A 46 -3.39 -4.13 -15.49
CA ILE A 46 -2.19 -4.45 -16.26
C ILE A 46 -2.40 -3.98 -17.70
N GLY A 47 -1.51 -3.12 -18.18
CA GLY A 47 -1.53 -2.64 -19.58
C GLY A 47 -1.03 -3.69 -20.55
N GLU A 48 -1.29 -3.50 -21.84
CA GLU A 48 -0.67 -4.28 -22.93
C GLU A 48 0.87 -4.18 -22.87
N ASP A 49 1.40 -2.98 -22.57
CA ASP A 49 2.74 -2.81 -22.06
C ASP A 49 2.64 -2.82 -20.52
N PRO A 50 3.32 -3.73 -19.80
CA PRO A 50 3.32 -3.77 -18.35
C PRO A 50 3.78 -2.46 -17.67
N PHE A 51 4.51 -1.62 -18.37
CA PHE A 51 4.92 -0.30 -17.89
C PHE A 51 3.77 0.73 -17.87
N ASP A 52 2.70 0.47 -18.61
CA ASP A 52 1.47 1.29 -18.60
C ASP A 52 0.45 0.83 -17.54
N SER A 53 0.88 -0.06 -16.62
CA SER A 53 0.01 -0.56 -15.57
C SER A 53 -0.30 0.49 -14.52
N ALA A 54 -1.45 0.32 -13.87
CA ALA A 54 -1.97 1.20 -12.83
C ALA A 54 -2.50 0.39 -11.64
N ALA A 55 -2.55 1.03 -10.48
CA ALA A 55 -3.18 0.44 -9.29
C ALA A 55 -3.98 1.51 -8.54
N ARG A 56 -5.08 1.10 -7.93
CA ARG A 56 -5.84 1.94 -7.00
C ARG A 56 -6.34 1.14 -5.81
N ALA A 57 -6.46 1.81 -4.68
CA ALA A 57 -7.01 1.23 -3.48
C ALA A 57 -7.75 2.28 -2.66
N GLU A 58 -8.79 1.83 -1.97
CA GLU A 58 -9.48 2.56 -0.91
C GLU A 58 -9.35 1.78 0.39
N ILE A 59 -8.96 2.46 1.46
CA ILE A 59 -8.68 1.85 2.75
C ILE A 59 -9.56 2.52 3.81
N ARG A 60 -10.35 1.74 4.53
CA ARG A 60 -11.18 2.22 5.65
C ARG A 60 -10.29 2.49 6.85
N MET A 61 -10.02 3.75 7.15
CA MET A 61 -9.12 4.12 8.24
C MET A 61 -9.62 3.70 9.63
N GLY A 62 -10.94 3.49 9.77
CA GLY A 62 -11.53 2.96 10.99
C GLY A 62 -11.13 1.52 11.33
N SER A 63 -10.63 0.77 10.34
CA SER A 63 -10.20 -0.61 10.51
C SER A 63 -8.82 -0.76 11.14
N ILE A 64 -8.14 0.32 11.44
CA ILE A 64 -6.79 0.27 12.01
C ILE A 64 -6.72 -0.67 13.21
N ASP A 65 -5.72 -1.54 13.19
CA ASP A 65 -5.38 -2.46 14.26
C ASP A 65 -3.88 -2.39 14.57
N THR A 66 -3.55 -1.95 15.77
CA THR A 66 -2.18 -1.94 16.30
C THR A 66 -2.01 -2.93 17.45
N ARG A 67 -2.96 -3.83 17.66
CA ARG A 67 -3.03 -4.79 18.79
C ARG A 67 -3.18 -4.13 20.16
N SER A 68 -3.78 -2.94 20.19
CA SER A 68 -4.10 -2.20 21.41
C SER A 68 -5.32 -1.33 21.15
N ALA A 69 -6.47 -1.74 21.69
CA ALA A 69 -7.74 -1.06 21.49
C ALA A 69 -7.70 0.41 21.94
N GLU A 70 -7.01 0.72 23.04
CA GLU A 70 -6.85 2.10 23.51
C GLU A 70 -6.04 2.96 22.52
N ARG A 71 -4.96 2.40 21.98
CA ARG A 71 -4.14 3.11 20.97
C ARG A 71 -4.92 3.27 19.67
N ASP A 72 -5.64 2.25 19.22
CA ASP A 72 -6.44 2.29 18.01
C ASP A 72 -7.52 3.37 18.10
N GLU A 73 -8.17 3.50 19.25
CA GLU A 73 -9.14 4.57 19.50
C GLU A 73 -8.49 5.95 19.43
N HIS A 74 -7.32 6.12 20.02
CA HIS A 74 -6.58 7.39 19.94
C HIS A 74 -6.11 7.69 18.50
N VAL A 75 -5.64 6.70 17.77
CA VAL A 75 -5.22 6.91 16.37
C VAL A 75 -6.41 7.25 15.47
N ARG A 76 -7.62 6.76 15.75
CA ARG A 76 -8.84 7.15 15.05
C ARG A 76 -9.30 8.58 15.35
N SER A 77 -8.86 9.17 16.46
CA SER A 77 -9.28 10.50 16.91
C SER A 77 -8.76 11.63 16.02
N ALA A 78 -9.22 12.86 16.32
CA ALA A 78 -8.79 14.08 15.61
C ALA A 78 -7.30 14.40 15.78
N ASP A 79 -6.64 13.87 16.80
CA ASP A 79 -5.19 14.01 16.99
C ASP A 79 -4.39 13.36 15.87
N PHE A 80 -4.93 12.33 15.23
CA PHE A 80 -4.26 11.57 14.17
C PHE A 80 -5.09 11.52 12.88
N LEU A 81 -5.91 10.47 12.70
CA LEU A 81 -6.57 10.18 11.43
C LEU A 81 -7.90 10.92 11.26
N ASP A 82 -8.52 11.36 12.35
CA ASP A 82 -9.85 12.01 12.35
C ASP A 82 -10.89 11.22 11.52
N VAL A 83 -11.01 9.94 11.83
CA VAL A 83 -11.79 8.98 11.03
C VAL A 83 -13.25 9.37 10.89
N ARG A 84 -13.81 10.14 11.84
CA ARG A 84 -15.19 10.64 11.76
C ARG A 84 -15.39 11.58 10.59
N ARG A 85 -14.38 12.40 10.25
CA ARG A 85 -14.44 13.35 9.13
C ARG A 85 -13.84 12.76 7.86
N HIS A 86 -12.88 11.86 8.02
CA HIS A 86 -12.09 11.28 6.95
C HIS A 86 -12.08 9.76 7.08
N PRO A 87 -13.17 9.06 6.71
CA PRO A 87 -13.28 7.62 6.94
C PRO A 87 -12.39 6.77 6.03
N VAL A 88 -11.93 7.33 4.92
CA VAL A 88 -11.20 6.61 3.87
C VAL A 88 -9.91 7.33 3.52
N MET A 89 -8.83 6.59 3.37
CA MET A 89 -7.65 7.01 2.61
C MET A 89 -7.62 6.28 1.27
N SER A 90 -7.03 6.92 0.26
CA SER A 90 -6.98 6.36 -1.09
C SER A 90 -5.60 6.48 -1.71
N PHE A 91 -5.27 5.50 -2.53
CA PHE A 91 -4.08 5.50 -3.38
C PHE A 91 -4.49 5.34 -4.85
N ALA A 92 -3.84 6.11 -5.72
CA ALA A 92 -3.94 5.95 -7.17
C ALA A 92 -2.55 6.10 -7.78
N GLY A 93 -2.06 5.07 -8.44
CA GLY A 93 -0.76 5.06 -9.09
C GLY A 93 -0.87 4.61 -10.54
N SER A 94 0.00 5.16 -11.39
CA SER A 94 0.10 4.80 -12.79
C SER A 94 1.53 5.04 -13.29
N GLY A 95 1.89 4.27 -14.32
CA GLY A 95 3.25 4.32 -14.84
C GLY A 95 4.21 3.53 -13.96
N VAL A 96 4.74 2.47 -14.53
CA VAL A 96 5.67 1.56 -13.86
C VAL A 96 7.05 1.74 -14.46
N GLU A 97 8.06 1.93 -13.64
CA GLU A 97 9.44 2.01 -14.08
C GLU A 97 10.28 0.88 -13.47
N ARG A 98 11.21 0.35 -14.23
CA ARG A 98 12.13 -0.64 -13.68
C ARG A 98 13.08 0.01 -12.67
N ALA A 99 13.08 -0.48 -11.45
CA ALA A 99 14.00 0.01 -10.42
C ALA A 99 15.45 -0.39 -10.73
N ARG A 100 16.36 0.57 -10.63
CA ARG A 100 17.79 0.32 -10.77
C ARG A 100 18.34 -0.26 -9.47
N ILE A 101 18.37 -1.58 -9.36
CA ILE A 101 18.92 -2.27 -8.20
C ILE A 101 20.27 -2.88 -8.57
N GLY A 102 21.19 -2.93 -7.58
CA GLY A 102 22.52 -3.50 -7.79
C GLY A 102 22.47 -4.94 -8.32
N ARG A 103 23.53 -5.36 -9.02
CA ARG A 103 23.67 -6.63 -9.77
C ARG A 103 23.34 -7.93 -9.00
N ARG A 104 23.05 -7.88 -7.69
CA ARG A 104 22.78 -9.05 -6.85
C ARG A 104 21.30 -9.34 -6.59
N ALA A 105 20.37 -8.50 -7.04
CA ALA A 105 18.95 -8.75 -6.86
C ALA A 105 18.48 -9.90 -7.78
N ARG A 106 17.92 -10.94 -7.18
CA ARG A 106 17.40 -12.12 -7.90
C ARG A 106 16.05 -11.86 -8.57
N THR A 107 15.25 -10.94 -8.01
CA THR A 107 13.92 -10.60 -8.49
C THR A 107 13.92 -9.18 -9.05
N PRO A 108 13.34 -8.94 -10.23
CA PRO A 108 13.15 -7.59 -10.75
C PRO A 108 12.27 -6.77 -9.82
N ARG A 109 12.66 -5.51 -9.59
CA ARG A 109 11.86 -4.55 -8.84
C ARG A 109 11.44 -3.41 -9.74
N TYR A 110 10.31 -2.83 -9.40
CA TYR A 110 9.69 -1.76 -10.16
C TYR A 110 9.31 -0.62 -9.23
N HIS A 111 9.29 0.59 -9.75
CA HIS A 111 8.68 1.73 -9.08
C HIS A 111 7.29 1.93 -9.68
N LEU A 112 6.29 2.04 -8.84
CA LEU A 112 4.97 2.54 -9.18
C LEU A 112 4.82 3.90 -8.53
N ASP A 113 4.77 4.95 -9.34
CA ASP A 113 4.50 6.30 -8.87
C ASP A 113 2.99 6.51 -8.71
N GLY A 114 2.60 7.20 -7.65
CA GLY A 114 1.20 7.46 -7.38
C GLY A 114 0.98 8.56 -6.36
N GLU A 115 -0.27 8.77 -6.05
CA GLU A 115 -0.73 9.75 -5.07
C GLU A 115 -1.47 9.04 -3.94
N LEU A 116 -1.07 9.33 -2.72
CA LEU A 116 -1.75 8.90 -1.50
C LEU A 116 -2.51 10.09 -0.90
N THR A 117 -3.78 9.88 -0.62
CA THR A 117 -4.63 10.88 0.03
C THR A 117 -5.01 10.41 1.43
N ILE A 118 -4.61 11.16 2.46
CA ILE A 118 -5.00 10.97 3.86
C ILE A 118 -5.55 12.30 4.39
N LYS A 119 -6.71 12.28 5.06
CA LYS A 119 -7.34 13.49 5.62
C LYS A 119 -7.52 14.64 4.60
N ASN A 120 -7.87 14.32 3.36
CA ASN A 120 -7.98 15.28 2.25
C ASN A 120 -6.64 15.95 1.84
N VAL A 121 -5.53 15.44 2.30
CA VAL A 121 -4.20 15.88 1.87
C VAL A 121 -3.63 14.82 0.94
N THR A 122 -3.32 15.22 -0.28
CA THR A 122 -2.73 14.34 -1.31
C THR A 122 -1.24 14.61 -1.42
N ARG A 123 -0.45 13.54 -1.45
CA ARG A 123 1.01 13.59 -1.62
C ARG A 123 1.48 12.53 -2.59
N PRO A 124 2.51 12.82 -3.39
CA PRO A 124 3.14 11.80 -4.22
C PRO A 124 3.81 10.74 -3.35
N VAL A 125 3.64 9.48 -3.73
CA VAL A 125 4.27 8.34 -3.08
C VAL A 125 4.78 7.40 -4.16
N ARG A 126 6.02 6.94 -4.01
CA ARG A 126 6.64 5.95 -4.88
C ARG A 126 6.68 4.61 -4.17
N LEU A 127 5.99 3.63 -4.70
CA LEU A 127 6.03 2.25 -4.23
C LEU A 127 7.19 1.50 -4.90
N LEU A 128 8.05 0.86 -4.11
CA LEU A 128 9.01 -0.11 -4.61
C LEU A 128 8.34 -1.49 -4.60
N THR A 129 8.05 -2.02 -5.77
CA THR A 129 7.22 -3.20 -5.99
C THR A 129 8.03 -4.38 -6.52
N GLU A 130 7.74 -5.59 -6.05
CA GLU A 130 8.20 -6.86 -6.61
C GLU A 130 7.00 -7.67 -7.12
N PHE A 131 7.14 -8.27 -8.29
CA PHE A 131 6.18 -9.23 -8.82
C PHE A 131 6.65 -10.65 -8.50
N HIS A 132 5.79 -11.47 -7.89
CA HIS A 132 6.13 -12.81 -7.43
C HIS A 132 5.66 -13.93 -8.36
N GLY A 133 4.90 -13.58 -9.39
CA GLY A 133 4.39 -14.53 -10.35
C GLY A 133 2.87 -14.58 -10.41
N VAL A 134 2.39 -15.41 -11.31
CA VAL A 134 0.98 -15.68 -11.57
C VAL A 134 0.75 -17.18 -11.58
N GLY A 135 -0.43 -17.61 -11.16
CA GLY A 135 -0.77 -19.01 -11.16
C GLY A 135 -2.27 -19.27 -10.98
N PRO A 136 -2.72 -20.49 -11.26
CA PRO A 136 -4.11 -20.87 -11.02
C PRO A 136 -4.39 -20.94 -9.51
N ASP A 137 -5.62 -20.59 -9.15
CA ASP A 137 -6.13 -20.83 -7.80
C ASP A 137 -6.99 -22.11 -7.72
N PRO A 138 -7.21 -22.65 -6.50
CA PRO A 138 -8.01 -23.87 -6.33
C PRO A 138 -9.47 -23.73 -6.74
N TRP A 139 -9.98 -22.53 -6.98
CA TRP A 139 -11.36 -22.22 -7.32
C TRP A 139 -11.56 -21.95 -8.83
N GLY A 140 -10.50 -22.16 -9.64
CA GLY A 140 -10.56 -22.00 -11.09
C GLY A 140 -10.29 -20.58 -11.58
N GLY A 141 -9.80 -19.70 -10.72
CA GLY A 141 -9.32 -18.38 -11.07
C GLY A 141 -7.81 -18.35 -11.37
N VAL A 142 -7.33 -17.17 -11.73
CA VAL A 142 -5.90 -16.87 -11.87
C VAL A 142 -5.53 -15.77 -10.89
N ARG A 143 -4.45 -15.97 -10.15
CA ARG A 143 -3.94 -15.03 -9.14
C ARG A 143 -2.55 -14.52 -9.50
N ALA A 144 -2.31 -13.25 -9.22
CA ALA A 144 -0.99 -12.64 -9.28
C ALA A 144 -0.58 -12.17 -7.87
N GLY A 145 0.69 -12.34 -7.54
CA GLY A 145 1.27 -11.92 -6.26
C GLY A 145 2.23 -10.75 -6.42
N PHE A 146 2.11 -9.77 -5.51
CA PHE A 146 2.97 -8.60 -5.46
C PHE A 146 3.32 -8.26 -4.02
N THR A 147 4.52 -7.73 -3.81
CA THR A 147 4.85 -6.99 -2.59
C THR A 147 5.21 -5.56 -2.95
N ALA A 148 4.93 -4.62 -2.06
CA ALA A 148 5.38 -3.25 -2.26
C ALA A 148 5.78 -2.60 -0.93
N THR A 149 6.71 -1.67 -0.98
CA THR A 149 7.15 -0.88 0.18
C THR A 149 7.23 0.59 -0.17
N ALA A 150 6.96 1.44 0.83
CA ALA A 150 7.16 2.87 0.74
C ALA A 150 7.50 3.46 2.12
N SER A 151 7.94 4.70 2.14
CA SER A 151 8.06 5.50 3.35
C SER A 151 7.42 6.85 3.11
N ILE A 152 6.66 7.33 4.10
CA ILE A 152 6.01 8.64 4.08
C ILE A 152 6.30 9.38 5.38
N SER A 153 6.20 10.72 5.36
CA SER A 153 6.15 11.52 6.58
C SER A 153 4.70 11.76 6.99
N ARG A 154 4.33 11.39 8.20
CA ARG A 154 2.98 11.65 8.72
C ARG A 154 2.64 13.15 8.75
N ARG A 155 3.65 14.00 8.93
CA ARG A 155 3.49 15.48 8.95
C ARG A 155 3.06 16.03 7.59
N ASP A 156 3.47 15.38 6.49
CA ASP A 156 3.05 15.80 5.14
C ASP A 156 1.54 15.66 4.94
N PHE A 157 0.87 14.89 5.80
CA PHE A 157 -0.59 14.69 5.82
C PHE A 157 -1.28 15.42 6.98
N GLY A 158 -0.59 16.37 7.63
CA GLY A 158 -1.15 17.13 8.75
C GLY A 158 -1.40 16.29 10.01
N ILE A 159 -0.66 15.20 10.20
CA ILE A 159 -0.69 14.39 11.44
C ILE A 159 0.49 14.81 12.30
N GLU A 160 0.26 15.79 13.15
CA GLU A 160 1.32 16.49 13.90
C GLU A 160 1.41 16.09 15.37
N PHE A 161 0.37 15.42 15.92
CA PHE A 161 0.34 15.04 17.33
C PHE A 161 1.65 14.37 17.76
N ASN A 162 2.21 14.85 18.86
CA ASN A 162 3.38 14.26 19.49
C ASN A 162 3.49 14.71 20.95
N ILE A 163 4.23 13.97 21.76
CA ILE A 163 4.56 14.33 23.13
C ILE A 163 6.07 14.59 23.17
N PRO A 164 6.48 15.84 23.52
CA PRO A 164 7.89 16.15 23.70
C PRO A 164 8.46 15.40 24.92
N LEU A 165 9.69 14.94 24.77
CA LEU A 165 10.46 14.29 25.83
C LEU A 165 11.62 15.22 26.26
N GLN A 166 12.38 14.80 27.27
CA GLN A 166 13.57 15.55 27.68
C GLN A 166 14.61 15.63 26.53
N GLY A 167 15.16 16.81 26.31
CA GLY A 167 16.00 17.15 25.17
C GLY A 167 15.16 17.30 23.89
N ASP A 168 15.82 17.22 22.74
CA ASP A 168 15.14 17.35 21.43
C ASP A 168 14.43 16.06 20.96
N ARG A 169 14.11 15.16 21.90
CA ARG A 169 13.46 13.88 21.58
C ARG A 169 11.94 14.01 21.61
N VAL A 170 11.29 13.23 20.77
CA VAL A 170 9.83 13.09 20.69
C VAL A 170 9.42 11.65 20.89
N MET A 171 8.19 11.44 21.36
CA MET A 171 7.65 10.10 21.62
C MET A 171 7.45 9.32 20.32
N LEU A 172 6.92 9.97 19.28
CA LEU A 172 6.53 9.34 18.02
C LEU A 172 7.39 9.88 16.86
N GLY A 173 7.96 8.99 16.07
CA GLY A 173 8.68 9.33 14.85
C GLY A 173 7.77 9.89 13.76
N ASP A 174 8.35 10.61 12.81
CA ASP A 174 7.59 11.20 11.71
C ASP A 174 7.49 10.26 10.51
N GLU A 175 8.48 9.41 10.32
CA GLU A 175 8.52 8.43 9.23
C GLU A 175 7.61 7.23 9.52
N ILE A 176 6.74 6.94 8.58
CA ILE A 176 5.89 5.75 8.54
C ILE A 176 6.39 4.85 7.41
N ALA A 177 6.89 3.67 7.76
CA ALA A 177 7.21 2.66 6.76
C ALA A 177 5.94 1.87 6.43
N ILE A 178 5.67 1.68 5.15
CA ILE A 178 4.52 0.95 4.60
C ILE A 178 5.02 -0.33 3.96
N ALA A 179 4.33 -1.43 4.20
CA ALA A 179 4.56 -2.70 3.52
C ALA A 179 3.23 -3.33 3.11
N LEU A 180 3.18 -3.79 1.86
CA LEU A 180 2.02 -4.37 1.21
C LEU A 180 2.35 -5.78 0.75
N GLU A 181 1.49 -6.73 1.08
CA GLU A 181 1.45 -8.09 0.52
C GLU A 181 0.13 -8.21 -0.22
N ILE A 182 0.17 -8.33 -1.55
CA ILE A 182 -1.02 -8.24 -2.38
C ILE A 182 -1.18 -9.50 -3.23
N GLN A 183 -2.34 -10.12 -3.14
CA GLN A 183 -2.84 -11.08 -4.11
C GLN A 183 -4.01 -10.45 -4.87
N ALA A 184 -3.95 -10.50 -6.19
CA ALA A 184 -5.00 -10.01 -7.05
C ALA A 184 -5.53 -11.12 -7.95
N VAL A 185 -6.84 -11.17 -8.14
CA VAL A 185 -7.55 -12.17 -8.95
C VAL A 185 -7.90 -11.55 -10.29
N PHE A 186 -7.60 -12.25 -11.37
CA PHE A 186 -7.95 -11.80 -12.70
C PHE A 186 -9.46 -11.73 -12.88
N ALA A 187 -9.94 -10.56 -13.29
CA ALA A 187 -11.34 -10.31 -13.62
C ALA A 187 -11.45 -10.16 -15.16
N PRO A 188 -11.80 -11.24 -15.89
CA PRO A 188 -11.96 -11.13 -17.33
C PRO A 188 -13.03 -10.11 -17.67
N ALA A 189 -12.80 -9.31 -18.72
CA ALA A 189 -13.78 -8.35 -19.20
C ALA A 189 -15.11 -9.08 -19.41
N LYS A 190 -16.20 -8.59 -18.79
CA LYS A 190 -17.55 -9.14 -19.05
C LYS A 190 -17.77 -9.08 -20.56
N ALA A 191 -17.98 -10.23 -21.20
CA ALA A 191 -18.41 -10.27 -22.58
C ALA A 191 -19.65 -9.37 -22.72
N ARG A 192 -19.57 -8.37 -23.58
CA ARG A 192 -20.75 -7.54 -23.90
C ARG A 192 -21.76 -8.50 -24.54
N ALA A 193 -22.89 -8.73 -23.85
CA ALA A 193 -24.05 -9.39 -24.41
C ALA A 193 -24.71 -8.52 -25.48
#